data_b4a534ddfe6f0de4a0eed32a17c46e8a
#
_entry.id   b4a534ddfe6f0de4a0eed32a17c46e8a
#
_cell.length_a   1.000
_cell.length_b   1.000
_cell.length_c   1.000
_cell.angle_alpha   90.00
_cell.angle_beta   90.00
_cell.angle_gamma   90.00
#
_symmetry.space_group_name_H-M   'P 1'
#
loop_
_entity.id
_entity.type
_entity.pdbx_description
1 polymer ?
#
loop_
_entity_poly.entity_id
_entity_poly.type
_entity_poly.pdbx_seq_one_letter_code
_entity_poly.pdbx_strand_id
1 'polypeptide(L)'
;MKILEIDHLKKSFGDVQVLSDISLSVDEGQVVSIIGPSGSGKSTLLRCATLLETMDGGTLKYLGQYAARDEGGQSVYASAAELRRLRGCFGLVFQNFNLFPHYSVLKNIMEAPVLIQKRPKDEVRAEAMALLDKMGLANRADAYPCQLSGGQQQRVSIARALAMKPKMLFFDEPTSALDRRFHQNRHGLGGVHFYKSQFHG
;
A
#
# COMPACT_ATOMS: atom_id res chain seq x y z
N MET A 1 -3.61 3.33 18.46
CA MET A 1 -3.72 4.64 17.76
C MET A 1 -4.28 4.37 16.36
N LYS A 2 -5.30 5.14 15.92
CA LYS A 2 -5.83 5.00 14.56
C LYS A 2 -4.82 5.50 13.54
N ILE A 3 -4.47 4.65 12.58
CA ILE A 3 -3.52 4.98 11.51
C ILE A 3 -4.21 5.27 10.18
N LEU A 4 -5.44 4.76 9.98
CA LEU A 4 -6.34 5.06 8.87
C LEU A 4 -7.75 5.25 9.40
N GLU A 5 -8.43 6.29 8.95
CA GLU A 5 -9.86 6.51 9.18
C GLU A 5 -10.52 6.92 7.87
N ILE A 6 -11.59 6.24 7.54
CA ILE A 6 -12.47 6.54 6.42
C ILE A 6 -13.88 6.65 7.00
N ASP A 7 -14.54 7.78 6.78
CA ASP A 7 -15.89 8.04 7.26
C ASP A 7 -16.79 8.41 6.08
N HIS A 8 -17.87 7.66 5.89
CA HIS A 8 -18.93 7.92 4.89
C HIS A 8 -18.42 8.06 3.45
N LEU A 9 -17.40 7.28 3.06
CA LEU A 9 -16.82 7.32 1.72
C LEU A 9 -17.88 6.96 0.66
N LYS A 10 -18.00 7.84 -0.33
CA LYS A 10 -18.86 7.67 -1.51
C LYS A 10 -18.02 7.77 -2.77
N LYS A 11 -18.32 6.93 -3.77
CA LYS A 11 -17.69 6.98 -5.08
C LYS A 11 -18.60 6.48 -6.17
N SER A 12 -18.72 7.27 -7.22
CA SER A 12 -19.45 6.93 -8.46
C SER A 12 -18.54 7.10 -9.68
N PHE A 13 -18.85 6.40 -10.75
CA PHE A 13 -18.25 6.57 -12.07
C PHE A 13 -19.39 6.79 -13.07
N GLY A 14 -19.56 8.02 -13.53
CA GLY A 14 -20.76 8.44 -14.24
C GLY A 14 -22.00 8.19 -13.39
N ASP A 15 -23.00 7.50 -13.93
CA ASP A 15 -24.25 7.18 -13.24
C ASP A 15 -24.18 5.95 -12.33
N VAL A 16 -23.03 5.25 -12.30
CA VAL A 16 -22.86 4.02 -11.51
C VAL A 16 -22.25 4.35 -10.16
N GLN A 17 -23.04 4.23 -9.09
CA GLN A 17 -22.54 4.32 -7.72
C GLN A 17 -21.85 3.01 -7.33
N VAL A 18 -20.54 3.05 -7.09
CA VAL A 18 -19.71 1.90 -6.74
C VAL A 18 -19.55 1.77 -5.24
N LEU A 19 -19.40 2.88 -4.53
CA LEU A 19 -19.34 2.94 -3.08
C LEU A 19 -20.39 3.93 -2.58
N SER A 20 -21.32 3.47 -1.74
CA SER A 20 -22.47 4.29 -1.31
C SER A 20 -22.25 4.97 0.04
N ASP A 21 -21.70 4.25 1.00
CA ASP A 21 -21.42 4.74 2.35
C ASP A 21 -20.48 3.75 3.07
N ILE A 22 -19.18 3.95 2.92
CA ILE A 22 -18.19 3.06 3.53
C ILE A 22 -17.46 3.79 4.65
N SER A 23 -17.57 3.22 5.87
CA SER A 23 -16.81 3.70 7.02
C SER A 23 -15.97 2.56 7.58
N LEU A 24 -14.68 2.84 7.80
CA LEU A 24 -13.76 1.89 8.43
C LEU A 24 -12.64 2.64 9.16
N SER A 25 -12.12 2.04 10.19
CA SER A 25 -10.91 2.55 10.84
C SER A 25 -9.94 1.41 11.10
N VAL A 26 -8.66 1.75 11.11
CA VAL A 26 -7.58 0.79 11.33
C VAL A 26 -6.64 1.31 12.39
N ASP A 27 -6.40 0.50 13.41
CA ASP A 27 -5.46 0.79 14.47
C ASP A 27 -4.06 0.26 14.16
N GLU A 28 -3.06 0.89 14.77
CA GLU A 28 -1.68 0.40 14.72
C GLU A 28 -1.61 -1.05 15.21
N GLY A 29 -0.93 -1.92 14.47
CA GLY A 29 -0.87 -3.35 14.75
C GLY A 29 -2.03 -4.18 14.24
N GLN A 30 -3.06 -3.56 13.70
CA GLN A 30 -4.23 -4.25 13.16
C GLN A 30 -4.01 -4.68 11.71
N VAL A 31 -4.55 -5.85 11.36
CA VAL A 31 -4.65 -6.34 9.98
C VAL A 31 -6.12 -6.39 9.59
N VAL A 32 -6.47 -5.72 8.49
CA VAL A 32 -7.85 -5.62 7.98
C VAL A 32 -7.94 -6.21 6.57
N SER A 33 -8.83 -7.23 6.29
CA SER A 33 -9.10 -7.80 4.94
C SER A 33 -10.43 -7.33 4.41
N ILE A 34 -10.46 -6.87 3.20
CA ILE A 34 -11.69 -6.55 2.50
C ILE A 34 -12.10 -7.76 1.65
N ILE A 35 -13.20 -8.42 2.01
CA ILE A 35 -13.71 -9.61 1.32
C ILE A 35 -15.05 -9.27 0.67
N GLY A 36 -15.27 -9.77 -0.52
CA GLY A 36 -16.53 -9.60 -1.26
C GLY A 36 -16.39 -10.15 -2.69
N PRO A 37 -17.52 -10.30 -3.41
CA PRO A 37 -17.50 -10.79 -4.79
C PRO A 37 -16.73 -9.86 -5.73
N SER A 38 -16.39 -10.37 -6.92
CA SER A 38 -15.82 -9.51 -7.98
C SER A 38 -16.80 -8.39 -8.32
N GLY A 39 -16.29 -7.18 -8.54
CA GLY A 39 -17.11 -6.00 -8.84
C GLY A 39 -17.74 -5.30 -7.63
N SER A 40 -17.55 -5.79 -6.39
CA SER A 40 -18.15 -5.15 -5.19
C SER A 40 -17.45 -3.86 -4.72
N GLY A 41 -16.57 -3.27 -5.51
CA GLY A 41 -15.92 -1.99 -5.19
C GLY A 41 -14.64 -2.10 -4.33
N LYS A 42 -14.13 -3.30 -4.01
CA LYS A 42 -12.92 -3.49 -3.17
C LYS A 42 -11.71 -2.71 -3.69
N SER A 43 -11.38 -2.88 -4.97
CA SER A 43 -10.25 -2.17 -5.59
C SER A 43 -10.50 -0.67 -5.68
N THR A 44 -11.76 -0.23 -5.85
CA THR A 44 -12.13 1.18 -5.82
C THR A 44 -11.91 1.78 -4.42
N LEU A 45 -12.35 1.06 -3.38
CA LEU A 45 -12.10 1.47 -1.99
C LEU A 45 -10.60 1.57 -1.70
N LEU A 46 -9.83 0.56 -2.11
CA LEU A 46 -8.37 0.58 -1.94
C LEU A 46 -7.73 1.76 -2.69
N ARG A 47 -8.17 2.04 -3.92
CA ARG A 47 -7.67 3.18 -4.71
C ARG A 47 -8.00 4.51 -4.06
N CYS A 48 -9.20 4.68 -3.52
CA CYS A 48 -9.55 5.87 -2.74
C CYS A 48 -8.68 5.98 -1.48
N ALA A 49 -8.55 4.87 -0.72
CA ALA A 49 -7.71 4.80 0.47
C ALA A 49 -6.21 4.97 0.21
N THR A 50 -5.74 4.89 -1.02
CA THR A 50 -4.33 5.11 -1.41
C THR A 50 -4.12 6.37 -2.24
N LEU A 51 -5.14 7.24 -2.32
CA LEU A 51 -5.08 8.49 -3.09
C LEU A 51 -4.75 8.28 -4.58
N LEU A 52 -5.06 7.11 -5.13
CA LEU A 52 -5.01 6.80 -6.58
C LEU A 52 -6.31 7.18 -7.28
N GLU A 53 -7.40 7.30 -6.51
CA GLU A 53 -8.70 7.75 -6.97
C GLU A 53 -9.26 8.76 -5.96
N THR A 54 -10.05 9.72 -6.42
CA THR A 54 -10.72 10.68 -5.55
C THR A 54 -12.07 10.15 -5.09
N MET A 55 -12.41 10.36 -3.82
CA MET A 55 -13.76 10.15 -3.29
C MET A 55 -14.67 11.29 -3.75
N ASP A 56 -15.95 11.01 -3.93
CA ASP A 56 -16.94 12.04 -4.22
C ASP A 56 -17.47 12.67 -2.91
N GLY A 57 -17.61 11.85 -1.84
CA GLY A 57 -18.03 12.29 -0.52
C GLY A 57 -17.34 11.51 0.59
N GLY A 58 -17.37 12.05 1.80
CA GLY A 58 -16.79 11.46 2.98
C GLY A 58 -15.41 12.03 3.37
N THR A 59 -14.86 11.47 4.43
CA THR A 59 -13.61 11.92 5.08
C THR A 59 -12.56 10.83 5.02
N LEU A 60 -11.30 11.22 4.78
CA LEU A 60 -10.13 10.34 4.80
C LEU A 60 -9.02 10.95 5.65
N LYS A 61 -8.52 10.16 6.64
CA LYS A 61 -7.41 10.57 7.50
C LYS A 61 -6.33 9.51 7.58
N TYR A 62 -5.09 9.95 7.64
CA TYR A 62 -3.94 9.12 7.99
C TYR A 62 -3.26 9.68 9.22
N LEU A 63 -3.06 8.86 10.25
CA LEU A 63 -2.39 9.24 11.50
C LEU A 63 -3.03 10.53 12.10
N GLY A 64 -4.37 10.63 12.04
CA GLY A 64 -5.14 11.78 12.51
C GLY A 64 -5.11 13.01 11.60
N GLN A 65 -4.36 13.00 10.49
CA GLN A 65 -4.27 14.12 9.54
C GLN A 65 -5.24 13.93 8.37
N TYR A 66 -5.97 14.96 8.03
CA TYR A 66 -6.93 14.93 6.92
C TYR A 66 -6.22 14.90 5.57
N ALA A 67 -6.54 13.88 4.77
CA ALA A 67 -6.27 13.87 3.34
C ALA A 67 -7.46 14.44 2.56
N ALA A 68 -8.69 14.17 3.05
CA ALA A 68 -9.92 14.77 2.54
C ALA A 68 -10.90 14.97 3.70
N ARG A 69 -11.72 16.02 3.62
CA ARG A 69 -12.81 16.32 4.56
C ARG A 69 -14.13 16.35 3.81
N ASP A 70 -15.18 15.85 4.43
CA ASP A 70 -16.52 16.07 3.93
C ASP A 70 -16.95 17.53 4.19
N GLU A 71 -17.29 18.24 3.14
CA GLU A 71 -17.84 19.60 3.19
C GLU A 71 -19.14 19.62 2.38
N GLY A 72 -20.28 19.50 3.09
CA GLY A 72 -21.60 19.52 2.46
C GLY A 72 -21.89 18.31 1.54
N GLY A 73 -21.32 17.15 1.86
CA GLY A 73 -21.51 15.90 1.10
C GLY A 73 -20.49 15.69 -0.02
N GLN A 74 -19.51 16.55 -0.15
CA GLN A 74 -18.40 16.44 -1.10
C GLN A 74 -17.06 16.33 -0.37
N SER A 75 -16.16 15.51 -0.89
CA SER A 75 -14.79 15.38 -0.33
C SER A 75 -13.88 16.50 -0.83
N VAL A 76 -13.49 17.41 0.06
CA VAL A 76 -12.50 18.46 -0.21
C VAL A 76 -11.11 17.97 0.22
N TYR A 77 -10.21 17.86 -0.74
CA TYR A 77 -8.86 17.34 -0.53
C TYR A 77 -7.89 18.39 0.00
N ALA A 78 -6.96 17.96 0.83
CA ALA A 78 -5.85 18.76 1.30
C ALA A 78 -4.96 19.22 0.12
N SER A 79 -4.08 20.18 0.38
CA SER A 79 -3.14 20.69 -0.64
C SER A 79 -2.26 19.59 -1.24
N ALA A 80 -1.80 19.77 -2.47
CA ALA A 80 -0.92 18.83 -3.16
C ALA A 80 0.37 18.52 -2.34
N ALA A 81 0.88 19.51 -1.59
CA ALA A 81 2.04 19.35 -0.73
C ALA A 81 1.74 18.43 0.46
N GLU A 82 0.58 18.60 1.12
CA GLU A 82 0.13 17.76 2.23
C GLU A 82 -0.16 16.33 1.76
N LEU A 83 -0.86 16.18 0.63
CA LEU A 83 -1.14 14.85 0.04
C LEU A 83 0.16 14.11 -0.31
N ARG A 84 1.20 14.82 -0.83
CA ARG A 84 2.50 14.23 -1.09
C ARG A 84 3.15 13.71 0.19
N ARG A 85 3.06 14.46 1.29
CA ARG A 85 3.56 14.04 2.60
C ARG A 85 2.80 12.81 3.12
N LEU A 86 1.47 12.82 3.03
CA LEU A 86 0.62 11.73 3.48
C LEU A 86 0.85 10.44 2.69
N ARG A 87 1.12 10.53 1.38
CA ARG A 87 1.51 9.35 0.56
C ARG A 87 2.80 8.69 1.07
N GLY A 88 3.66 9.40 1.77
CA GLY A 88 4.84 8.82 2.43
C GLY A 88 4.53 7.94 3.64
N CYS A 89 3.29 8.00 4.18
CA CYS A 89 2.89 7.23 5.36
C CYS A 89 2.55 5.77 5.02
N PHE A 90 2.27 5.44 3.76
CA PHE A 90 1.87 4.11 3.36
C PHE A 90 2.64 3.58 2.15
N GLY A 91 2.71 2.26 2.03
CA GLY A 91 3.15 1.55 0.83
C GLY A 91 1.97 0.84 0.17
N LEU A 92 2.04 0.65 -1.15
CA LEU A 92 1.05 -0.09 -1.92
C LEU A 92 1.73 -1.20 -2.71
N VAL A 93 1.21 -2.41 -2.58
CA VAL A 93 1.60 -3.59 -3.35
C VAL A 93 0.46 -3.90 -4.32
N PHE A 94 0.72 -3.75 -5.61
CA PHE A 94 -0.25 -3.97 -6.68
C PHE A 94 -0.40 -5.47 -6.99
N GLN A 95 -1.56 -5.86 -7.49
CA GLN A 95 -1.86 -7.21 -7.97
C GLN A 95 -0.85 -7.70 -9.04
N ASN A 96 -0.52 -6.85 -10.00
CA ASN A 96 0.42 -7.15 -11.07
C ASN A 96 1.88 -6.76 -10.74
N PHE A 97 2.21 -6.60 -9.44
CA PHE A 97 3.52 -6.25 -8.90
C PHE A 97 4.08 -4.90 -9.40
N ASN A 98 3.81 -4.48 -10.62
CA ASN A 98 4.21 -3.22 -11.27
C ASN A 98 5.71 -2.90 -11.07
N LEU A 99 6.57 -3.90 -11.23
CA LEU A 99 8.01 -3.71 -11.23
C LEU A 99 8.44 -2.99 -12.51
N PHE A 100 9.42 -2.10 -12.40
CA PHE A 100 10.04 -1.47 -13.56
C PHE A 100 10.84 -2.51 -14.34
N PRO A 101 10.44 -2.89 -15.56
CA PRO A 101 11.01 -4.03 -16.27
C PRO A 101 12.47 -3.83 -16.67
N HIS A 102 12.89 -2.58 -16.87
CA HIS A 102 14.25 -2.18 -17.25
C HIS A 102 15.17 -1.86 -16.05
N TYR A 103 14.67 -2.03 -14.80
CA TYR A 103 15.46 -1.93 -13.59
C TYR A 103 15.77 -3.31 -13.04
N SER A 104 16.98 -3.48 -12.50
CA SER A 104 17.28 -4.67 -11.70
C SER A 104 16.40 -4.73 -10.45
N VAL A 105 16.34 -5.90 -9.82
CA VAL A 105 15.63 -6.11 -8.54
C VAL A 105 16.07 -5.09 -7.49
N LEU A 106 17.37 -4.96 -7.31
CA LEU A 106 17.94 -4.01 -6.35
C LEU A 106 17.55 -2.57 -6.69
N LYS A 107 17.64 -2.18 -7.96
CA LYS A 107 17.27 -0.82 -8.38
C LYS A 107 15.77 -0.56 -8.21
N ASN A 108 14.90 -1.54 -8.46
CA ASN A 108 13.46 -1.42 -8.18
C ASN A 108 13.16 -1.06 -6.71
N ILE A 109 13.97 -1.57 -5.78
CA ILE A 109 13.79 -1.31 -4.34
C ILE A 109 14.40 0.03 -3.94
N MET A 110 15.55 0.38 -4.50
CA MET A 110 16.33 1.55 -4.09
C MET A 110 15.82 2.89 -4.65
N GLU A 111 15.18 2.88 -5.81
CA GLU A 111 14.90 4.10 -6.59
C GLU A 111 14.10 5.13 -5.80
N ALA A 112 12.97 4.73 -5.21
CA ALA A 112 12.12 5.65 -4.48
C ALA A 112 12.76 6.21 -3.19
N PRO A 113 13.39 5.42 -2.30
CA PRO A 113 14.11 5.96 -1.14
C PRO A 113 15.19 6.98 -1.51
N VAL A 114 15.94 6.72 -2.59
CA VAL A 114 17.01 7.63 -3.04
C VAL A 114 16.44 8.89 -3.65
N LEU A 115 15.48 8.79 -4.58
CA LEU A 115 14.99 9.94 -5.33
C LEU A 115 13.97 10.77 -4.56
N ILE A 116 13.05 10.12 -3.84
CA ILE A 116 11.94 10.81 -3.18
C ILE A 116 12.31 11.21 -1.75
N GLN A 117 12.91 10.29 -0.97
CA GLN A 117 13.32 10.56 0.41
C GLN A 117 14.70 11.20 0.52
N LYS A 118 15.45 11.28 -0.61
CA LYS A 118 16.80 11.87 -0.68
C LYS A 118 17.79 11.18 0.29
N ARG A 119 17.60 9.88 0.55
CA ARG A 119 18.47 9.12 1.43
C ARG A 119 19.79 8.77 0.74
N PRO A 120 20.90 8.64 1.50
CA PRO A 120 22.20 8.24 0.96
C PRO A 120 22.13 6.88 0.25
N LYS A 121 22.69 6.80 -0.96
CA LYS A 121 22.59 5.62 -1.82
C LYS A 121 23.17 4.35 -1.17
N ASP A 122 24.27 4.49 -0.45
CA ASP A 122 24.95 3.34 0.19
C ASP A 122 24.13 2.80 1.37
N GLU A 123 23.51 3.67 2.17
CA GLU A 123 22.58 3.29 3.23
C GLU A 123 21.38 2.54 2.66
N VAL A 124 20.75 3.11 1.62
CA VAL A 124 19.60 2.51 0.95
C VAL A 124 19.97 1.16 0.32
N ARG A 125 21.17 1.05 -0.26
CA ARG A 125 21.67 -0.21 -0.82
C ARG A 125 21.79 -1.30 0.26
N ALA A 126 22.40 -0.97 1.39
CA ALA A 126 22.56 -1.92 2.49
C ALA A 126 21.19 -2.40 3.03
N GLU A 127 20.24 -1.49 3.22
CA GLU A 127 18.88 -1.84 3.65
C GLU A 127 18.14 -2.66 2.60
N ALA A 128 18.24 -2.30 1.31
CA ALA A 128 17.62 -3.05 0.22
C ALA A 128 18.15 -4.49 0.14
N MET A 129 19.46 -4.68 0.31
CA MET A 129 20.08 -6.02 0.37
C MET A 129 19.59 -6.81 1.59
N ALA A 130 19.46 -6.18 2.75
CA ALA A 130 18.92 -6.83 3.95
C ALA A 130 17.42 -7.21 3.76
N LEU A 131 16.62 -6.40 3.06
CA LEU A 131 15.26 -6.76 2.69
C LEU A 131 15.22 -7.94 1.72
N LEU A 132 16.08 -7.94 0.70
CA LEU A 132 16.18 -9.05 -0.25
C LEU A 132 16.60 -10.35 0.44
N ASP A 133 17.52 -10.30 1.40
CA ASP A 133 17.94 -11.45 2.18
C ASP A 133 16.77 -12.02 2.99
N LYS A 134 16.03 -11.18 3.71
CA LYS A 134 14.79 -11.57 4.44
C LYS A 134 13.73 -12.21 3.52
N MET A 135 13.70 -11.81 2.26
CA MET A 135 12.77 -12.37 1.24
C MET A 135 13.34 -13.61 0.54
N GLY A 136 14.57 -14.05 0.87
CA GLY A 136 15.27 -15.16 0.21
C GLY A 136 15.64 -14.85 -1.24
N LEU A 137 15.97 -13.60 -1.56
CA LEU A 137 16.25 -13.10 -2.91
C LEU A 137 17.60 -12.36 -3.01
N ALA A 138 18.51 -12.48 -2.01
CA ALA A 138 19.80 -11.79 -2.03
C ALA A 138 20.63 -12.09 -3.29
N ASN A 139 20.57 -13.35 -3.76
CA ASN A 139 21.25 -13.81 -4.98
C ASN A 139 20.55 -13.36 -6.29
N ARG A 140 19.47 -12.62 -6.21
CA ARG A 140 18.70 -12.07 -7.35
C ARG A 140 18.76 -10.55 -7.46
N ALA A 141 19.63 -9.90 -6.69
CA ALA A 141 19.74 -8.44 -6.63
C ALA A 141 19.95 -7.79 -8.01
N ASP A 142 20.78 -8.41 -8.85
CA ASP A 142 21.11 -7.92 -10.20
C ASP A 142 20.20 -8.48 -11.31
N ALA A 143 19.28 -9.42 -10.98
CA ALA A 143 18.32 -9.97 -11.94
C ALA A 143 17.28 -8.92 -12.33
N TYR A 144 16.62 -9.14 -13.47
CA TYR A 144 15.53 -8.30 -13.96
C TYR A 144 14.17 -8.99 -13.73
N PRO A 145 13.04 -8.25 -13.68
CA PRO A 145 11.72 -8.81 -13.43
C PRO A 145 11.36 -9.98 -14.33
N CYS A 146 11.72 -9.96 -15.60
CA CYS A 146 11.47 -11.06 -16.56
C CYS A 146 12.19 -12.38 -16.21
N GLN A 147 13.21 -12.33 -15.35
CA GLN A 147 13.98 -13.49 -14.90
C GLN A 147 13.46 -14.07 -13.58
N LEU A 148 12.35 -13.55 -13.07
CA LEU A 148 11.77 -13.92 -11.79
C LEU A 148 10.43 -14.65 -11.97
N SER A 149 10.17 -15.65 -11.13
CA SER A 149 8.83 -16.20 -11.00
C SER A 149 7.85 -15.18 -10.42
N GLY A 150 6.52 -15.36 -10.61
CA GLY A 150 5.51 -14.46 -10.07
C GLY A 150 5.62 -14.26 -8.55
N GLY A 151 5.87 -15.34 -7.80
CA GLY A 151 6.09 -15.25 -6.35
C GLY A 151 7.39 -14.51 -5.98
N GLN A 152 8.44 -14.56 -6.82
CA GLN A 152 9.65 -13.76 -6.63
C GLN A 152 9.37 -12.28 -6.93
N GLN A 153 8.66 -11.97 -8.02
CA GLN A 153 8.25 -10.61 -8.36
C GLN A 153 7.39 -9.98 -7.25
N GLN A 154 6.46 -10.74 -6.68
CA GLN A 154 5.65 -10.31 -5.55
C GLN A 154 6.52 -9.95 -4.34
N ARG A 155 7.47 -10.81 -3.95
CA ARG A 155 8.39 -10.51 -2.85
C ARG A 155 9.25 -9.27 -3.11
N VAL A 156 9.69 -9.05 -4.34
CA VAL A 156 10.40 -7.80 -4.72
C VAL A 156 9.48 -6.59 -4.58
N SER A 157 8.22 -6.67 -5.00
CA SER A 157 7.27 -5.55 -4.88
C SER A 157 6.97 -5.21 -3.41
N ILE A 158 6.91 -6.22 -2.54
CA ILE A 158 6.80 -6.02 -1.09
C ILE A 158 8.06 -5.36 -0.53
N ALA A 159 9.25 -5.85 -0.88
CA ALA A 159 10.52 -5.27 -0.45
C ALA A 159 10.64 -3.79 -0.90
N ARG A 160 10.20 -3.47 -2.13
CA ARG A 160 10.14 -2.10 -2.64
C ARG A 160 9.22 -1.20 -1.80
N ALA A 161 8.05 -1.69 -1.42
CA ALA A 161 7.13 -0.93 -0.58
C ALA A 161 7.71 -0.72 0.83
N LEU A 162 8.34 -1.74 1.42
CA LEU A 162 8.97 -1.69 2.74
C LEU A 162 10.19 -0.77 2.81
N ALA A 163 10.96 -0.63 1.71
CA ALA A 163 12.14 0.23 1.65
C ALA A 163 11.83 1.70 1.93
N MET A 164 10.59 2.14 1.68
CA MET A 164 10.11 3.48 2.01
C MET A 164 9.80 3.67 3.50
N LYS A 165 9.93 2.63 4.33
CA LYS A 165 9.62 2.64 5.79
C LYS A 165 8.20 3.14 6.10
N PRO A 166 7.16 2.60 5.43
CA PRO A 166 5.80 3.07 5.60
C PRO A 166 5.25 2.71 7.00
N LYS A 167 4.26 3.46 7.47
CA LYS A 167 3.51 3.16 8.70
C LYS A 167 2.40 2.13 8.47
N MET A 168 1.96 1.95 7.22
CA MET A 168 0.97 0.95 6.82
C MET A 168 1.26 0.44 5.40
N LEU A 169 0.78 -0.79 5.10
CA LEU A 169 0.83 -1.36 3.76
C LEU A 169 -0.57 -1.69 3.28
N PHE A 170 -0.84 -1.33 2.06
CA PHE A 170 -2.02 -1.77 1.32
C PHE A 170 -1.63 -2.85 0.31
N PHE A 171 -2.52 -3.83 0.13
CA PHE A 171 -2.36 -4.91 -0.84
C PHE A 171 -3.60 -4.96 -1.71
N ASP A 172 -3.43 -4.84 -3.02
CA ASP A 172 -4.48 -5.05 -4.01
C ASP A 172 -4.43 -6.51 -4.46
N GLU A 173 -5.41 -7.31 -4.01
CA GLU A 173 -5.54 -8.75 -4.31
C GLU A 173 -4.21 -9.53 -4.18
N PRO A 174 -3.67 -9.70 -2.96
CA PRO A 174 -2.47 -10.49 -2.78
C PRO A 174 -2.75 -11.93 -3.23
N THR A 175 -2.02 -12.42 -4.24
CA THR A 175 -2.12 -13.80 -4.67
C THR A 175 -1.78 -14.75 -3.52
N SER A 176 -2.32 -15.97 -3.53
CA SER A 176 -2.16 -17.00 -2.48
C SER A 176 -0.71 -17.31 -2.06
N ALA A 177 0.27 -16.77 -2.77
CA ALA A 177 1.70 -16.91 -2.45
C ALA A 177 2.19 -16.07 -1.25
N LEU A 178 1.36 -15.18 -0.68
CA LEU A 178 1.60 -14.54 0.64
C LEU A 178 1.36 -15.53 1.81
N ASP A 179 1.17 -16.79 1.47
CA ASP A 179 0.82 -17.88 2.33
C ASP A 179 1.77 -18.02 3.53
N ARG A 180 1.18 -18.06 4.73
CA ARG A 180 1.67 -18.59 6.02
C ARG A 180 2.99 -18.05 6.60
N ARG A 181 4.00 -17.68 5.82
CA ARG A 181 5.30 -17.26 6.40
C ARG A 181 5.27 -15.87 7.03
N PHE A 182 4.40 -14.97 6.54
CA PHE A 182 4.24 -13.64 7.12
C PHE A 182 3.36 -13.64 8.38
N HIS A 183 2.49 -14.65 8.54
CA HIS A 183 1.70 -14.82 9.77
C HIS A 183 2.51 -15.34 10.97
N GLN A 184 3.62 -16.03 10.74
CA GLN A 184 4.42 -16.63 11.82
C GLN A 184 5.54 -15.72 12.36
N ASN A 185 5.99 -14.71 11.63
CA ASN A 185 7.06 -13.79 12.06
C ASN A 185 6.53 -12.45 12.56
N ARG A 186 5.71 -12.46 13.62
CA ARG A 186 5.28 -11.23 14.33
C ARG A 186 6.41 -10.44 15.00
N HIS A 187 7.62 -10.94 15.05
CA HIS A 187 8.71 -10.40 15.87
C HIS A 187 9.88 -9.76 15.10
N GLY A 188 9.78 -9.51 13.77
CA GLY A 188 10.96 -9.12 13.01
C GLY A 188 10.90 -7.92 12.08
N LEU A 189 9.70 -7.41 11.79
CA LEU A 189 9.52 -6.29 10.85
C LEU A 189 8.80 -5.14 11.59
N GLY A 190 9.56 -4.36 12.34
CA GLY A 190 9.02 -3.30 13.19
C GLY A 190 7.88 -2.50 12.53
N GLY A 191 6.66 -2.65 13.06
CA GLY A 191 5.53 -1.76 12.82
C GLY A 191 4.85 -1.80 11.43
N VAL A 192 5.12 -2.79 10.59
CA VAL A 192 4.45 -2.93 9.28
C VAL A 192 3.21 -3.81 9.40
N HIS A 193 2.07 -3.28 9.00
CA HIS A 193 0.77 -3.91 9.21
C HIS A 193 0.07 -4.25 7.89
N PHE A 194 -0.48 -5.47 7.79
CA PHE A 194 -1.24 -6.01 6.68
C PHE A 194 -2.74 -5.90 6.99
N TYR A 195 -3.57 -5.52 6.00
CA TYR A 195 -4.98 -5.23 6.22
C TYR A 195 -5.92 -6.24 5.56
N LYS A 196 -6.83 -6.76 6.32
CA LYS A 196 -7.89 -7.69 5.94
C LYS A 196 -9.22 -7.35 6.65
N SER A 197 -10.34 -6.86 6.08
CA SER A 197 -11.65 -6.71 6.74
C SER A 197 -12.76 -7.55 6.09
N GLN A 198 -13.72 -8.02 6.87
CA GLN A 198 -14.91 -8.71 6.36
C GLN A 198 -16.03 -7.69 6.19
N PHE A 199 -16.57 -7.58 5.00
CA PHE A 199 -17.86 -6.93 4.76
C PHE A 199 -18.94 -8.01 4.73
N HIS A 200 -19.88 -7.92 5.67
CA HIS A 200 -21.17 -8.57 5.54
C HIS A 200 -22.08 -7.53 4.90
N GLY A 201 -22.41 -7.75 3.60
CA GLY A 201 -23.44 -7.00 2.90
C GLY A 201 -24.82 -7.53 3.23
#